data_0d4ae39a5338b795562b012f13ec42e6
#
_entry.id   0d4ae39a5338b795562b012f13ec42e6
#
_cell.length_a   1.000
_cell.length_b   1.000
_cell.length_c   1.000
_cell.angle_alpha   90.00
_cell.angle_beta   90.00
_cell.angle_gamma   90.00
#
_symmetry.space_group_name_H-M   'P 1'
#
loop_
_entity.id
_entity.type
_entity.pdbx_description
1 polymer ?
#
loop_
_entity_poly.entity_id
_entity_poly.type
_entity_poly.pdbx_seq_one_letter_code
_entity_poly.pdbx_strand_id
1 'polypeptide(L)'
;MPRRTQALKAFYGGPVWKAHREVANSTMIDSDNVLLLRPAHASSGFQLDRSIRPAPGMSNSSEGIFVATIFYFDAPVGVTFIDFFERELKPALTNVGAPVLAYFVTETSANTFPALPVREGEHVFVWFSAFGGSAKYEDFATGFAQRADLAGELNSYLKRSPQILKLSATARSRLRGM
;
A
#
# COMPACT_ATOMS: atom_id res chain seq x y z
N MET A 1 -15.69 8.35 4.55
CA MET A 1 -14.92 9.22 5.48
C MET A 1 -15.42 9.30 6.92
N PRO A 2 -16.74 9.30 7.27
CA PRO A 2 -17.18 9.40 8.67
C PRO A 2 -16.56 8.36 9.61
N ARG A 3 -16.45 7.10 9.17
CA ARG A 3 -15.84 6.01 9.98
C ARG A 3 -14.36 6.24 10.30
N ARG A 4 -13.58 6.80 9.35
CA ARG A 4 -12.15 7.14 9.58
C ARG A 4 -12.03 8.21 10.67
N THR A 5 -12.77 9.31 10.56
CA THR A 5 -12.76 10.39 11.54
C THR A 5 -13.12 9.92 12.93
N GLN A 6 -14.16 9.10 13.04
CA GLN A 6 -14.59 8.54 14.33
C GLN A 6 -13.52 7.64 14.94
N ALA A 7 -12.90 6.75 14.14
CA ALA A 7 -11.84 5.85 14.59
C ALA A 7 -10.60 6.64 15.06
N LEU A 8 -10.18 7.67 14.32
CA LEU A 8 -9.03 8.50 14.68
C LEU A 8 -9.30 9.32 15.95
N LYS A 9 -10.51 9.91 16.08
CA LYS A 9 -10.90 10.62 17.32
C LYS A 9 -10.89 9.67 18.53
N ALA A 10 -11.42 8.46 18.38
CA ALA A 10 -11.43 7.46 19.46
C ALA A 10 -10.00 7.03 19.83
N PHE A 11 -9.12 6.84 18.85
CA PHE A 11 -7.73 6.45 19.08
C PHE A 11 -6.94 7.58 19.77
N TYR A 12 -6.87 8.76 19.18
CA TYR A 12 -6.07 9.88 19.70
C TYR A 12 -6.65 10.50 20.98
N GLY A 13 -7.95 10.41 21.20
CA GLY A 13 -8.61 10.79 22.45
C GLY A 13 -8.58 9.73 23.53
N GLY A 14 -8.18 8.48 23.19
CA GLY A 14 -8.24 7.32 24.07
C GLY A 14 -7.14 7.27 25.12
N PRO A 15 -7.34 6.49 26.20
CA PRO A 15 -6.38 6.40 27.31
C PRO A 15 -5.05 5.77 26.89
N VAL A 16 -5.05 4.81 25.98
CA VAL A 16 -3.84 4.12 25.50
C VAL A 16 -2.92 5.13 24.79
N TRP A 17 -3.46 5.93 23.87
CA TRP A 17 -2.66 6.97 23.21
C TRP A 17 -2.11 7.98 24.20
N LYS A 18 -2.96 8.48 25.12
CA LYS A 18 -2.53 9.45 26.14
C LYS A 18 -1.39 8.93 27.01
N ALA A 19 -1.39 7.65 27.34
CA ALA A 19 -0.36 7.03 28.17
C ALA A 19 0.98 6.80 27.41
N HIS A 20 0.94 6.63 26.08
CA HIS A 20 2.11 6.19 25.31
C HIS A 20 2.55 7.18 24.23
N ARG A 21 1.87 8.33 24.07
CA ARG A 21 2.11 9.28 22.97
C ARG A 21 3.55 9.80 22.91
N GLU A 22 4.19 10.04 24.05
CA GLU A 22 5.55 10.60 24.09
C GLU A 22 6.56 9.59 23.50
N VAL A 23 6.48 8.33 23.94
CA VAL A 23 7.33 7.25 23.40
C VAL A 23 7.02 7.01 21.93
N ALA A 24 5.73 6.97 21.53
CA ALA A 24 5.36 6.81 20.13
C ALA A 24 5.90 7.96 19.26
N ASN A 25 5.73 9.19 19.68
CA ASN A 25 6.20 10.36 18.94
C ASN A 25 7.74 10.40 18.83
N SER A 26 8.47 9.99 19.86
CA SER A 26 9.95 9.94 19.82
C SER A 26 10.50 8.92 18.82
N THR A 27 9.69 7.97 18.37
CA THR A 27 10.08 6.97 17.35
C THR A 27 9.68 7.36 15.94
N MET A 28 8.93 8.44 15.77
CA MET A 28 8.49 8.91 14.44
C MET A 28 9.59 9.73 13.78
N ILE A 29 9.97 9.33 12.57
CA ILE A 29 10.89 10.08 11.72
C ILE A 29 10.14 11.16 10.94
N ASP A 30 8.91 10.83 10.52
CA ASP A 30 8.04 11.66 9.70
C ASP A 30 6.58 11.31 10.01
N SER A 31 5.76 12.30 10.30
CA SER A 31 4.37 12.13 10.69
C SER A 31 3.35 12.63 9.66
N ASP A 32 3.78 13.33 8.62
CA ASP A 32 2.94 13.96 7.60
C ASP A 32 3.09 13.35 6.19
N ASN A 33 3.99 12.40 6.01
CA ASN A 33 4.14 11.65 4.76
C ASN A 33 3.04 10.57 4.60
N VAL A 34 1.79 10.99 4.61
CA VAL A 34 0.61 10.12 4.58
C VAL A 34 -0.13 10.28 3.26
N LEU A 35 -0.30 9.20 2.51
CA LEU A 35 -1.20 9.12 1.36
C LEU A 35 -2.59 8.66 1.82
N LEU A 36 -3.62 9.42 1.49
CA LEU A 36 -5.00 9.03 1.71
C LEU A 36 -5.49 8.28 0.46
N LEU A 37 -5.83 7.01 0.64
CA LEU A 37 -6.13 6.11 -0.46
C LEU A 37 -7.54 5.51 -0.32
N ARG A 38 -8.17 5.23 -1.46
CA ARG A 38 -9.37 4.41 -1.57
C ARG A 38 -9.13 3.25 -2.54
N PRO A 39 -9.81 2.10 -2.41
CA PRO A 39 -9.77 1.07 -3.43
C PRO A 39 -10.11 1.66 -4.81
N ALA A 40 -9.41 1.21 -5.86
CA ALA A 40 -9.68 1.66 -7.23
C ALA A 40 -11.11 1.29 -7.64
N HIS A 41 -11.59 0.11 -7.19
CA HIS A 41 -13.00 -0.31 -7.23
C HIS A 41 -13.34 -1.21 -6.04
N ALA A 42 -14.59 -1.62 -5.89
CA ALA A 42 -15.10 -2.28 -4.69
C ALA A 42 -14.35 -3.56 -4.28
N SER A 43 -13.80 -4.30 -5.23
CA SER A 43 -13.07 -5.56 -4.99
C SER A 43 -11.55 -5.43 -5.02
N SER A 44 -10.99 -4.24 -5.30
CA SER A 44 -9.54 -4.04 -5.41
C SER A 44 -8.81 -3.89 -4.07
N GLY A 45 -9.54 -3.71 -2.97
CA GLY A 45 -8.96 -3.62 -1.63
C GLY A 45 -8.51 -4.98 -1.09
N PHE A 46 -7.74 -4.95 -0.01
CA PHE A 46 -7.31 -6.18 0.68
C PHE A 46 -8.51 -7.03 1.11
N GLN A 47 -8.50 -8.29 0.73
CA GLN A 47 -9.46 -9.31 1.20
C GLN A 47 -8.88 -9.96 2.46
N LEU A 48 -9.13 -9.36 3.63
CA LEU A 48 -8.61 -9.84 4.90
C LEU A 48 -9.70 -10.55 5.70
N ASP A 49 -9.42 -11.79 6.14
CA ASP A 49 -10.25 -12.43 7.15
C ASP A 49 -10.09 -11.70 8.49
N ARG A 50 -11.19 -11.19 9.01
CA ARG A 50 -11.21 -10.42 10.27
C ARG A 50 -10.97 -11.28 11.50
N SER A 51 -11.18 -12.60 11.40
CA SER A 51 -11.03 -13.56 12.52
C SER A 51 -9.57 -13.87 12.83
N ILE A 52 -8.64 -13.70 11.86
CA ILE A 52 -7.25 -14.16 11.96
C ILE A 52 -6.30 -13.03 12.33
N ARG A 53 -6.45 -12.46 13.51
CA ARG A 53 -5.37 -11.62 14.08
C ARG A 53 -4.65 -12.41 15.17
N PRO A 54 -3.30 -12.59 15.08
CA PRO A 54 -2.55 -13.26 16.12
C PRO A 54 -2.72 -12.63 17.50
N ALA A 55 -2.75 -13.44 18.53
CA ALA A 55 -2.76 -12.96 19.91
C ALA A 55 -1.48 -12.17 20.25
N PRO A 56 -1.55 -11.21 21.20
CA PRO A 56 -0.35 -10.57 21.72
C PRO A 56 0.65 -11.60 22.24
N GLY A 57 1.95 -11.40 21.99
CA GLY A 57 3.02 -12.29 22.47
C GLY A 57 3.31 -13.50 21.57
N MET A 58 2.54 -13.75 20.51
CA MET A 58 2.94 -14.77 19.52
C MET A 58 4.09 -14.26 18.66
N SER A 59 5.22 -14.97 18.71
CA SER A 59 6.32 -14.75 17.77
C SER A 59 6.08 -15.59 16.52
N ASN A 60 5.66 -14.96 15.42
CA ASN A 60 5.71 -15.57 14.10
C ASN A 60 6.50 -14.63 13.19
N SER A 61 7.77 -14.92 13.01
CA SER A 61 8.56 -14.32 11.93
C SER A 61 8.07 -14.90 10.62
N SER A 62 7.35 -14.11 9.83
CA SER A 62 7.12 -14.41 8.43
C SER A 62 8.40 -14.01 7.68
N GLU A 63 9.06 -14.95 7.02
CA GLU A 63 10.21 -14.66 6.15
C GLU A 63 9.79 -13.88 4.90
N GLY A 64 8.51 -13.81 4.60
CA GLY A 64 7.95 -13.12 3.46
C GLY A 64 8.06 -11.60 3.59
N ILE A 65 8.22 -10.94 2.46
CA ILE A 65 8.15 -9.49 2.33
C ILE A 65 6.90 -9.08 1.57
N PHE A 66 6.35 -7.92 1.93
CA PHE A 66 5.32 -7.24 1.17
C PHE A 66 5.95 -6.06 0.44
N VAL A 67 5.51 -5.82 -0.77
CA VAL A 67 6.01 -4.70 -1.56
C VAL A 67 4.82 -3.81 -1.90
N ALA A 68 4.92 -2.54 -1.54
CA ALA A 68 4.03 -1.49 -2.02
C ALA A 68 4.74 -0.74 -3.13
N THR A 69 4.16 -0.70 -4.32
CA THR A 69 4.66 0.08 -5.46
C THR A 69 3.72 1.24 -5.70
N ILE A 70 4.26 2.45 -5.71
CA ILE A 70 3.53 3.70 -5.87
C ILE A 70 3.85 4.29 -7.23
N PHE A 71 2.85 4.39 -8.08
CA PHE A 71 2.90 5.09 -9.36
C PHE A 71 2.37 6.51 -9.18
N TYR A 72 3.04 7.48 -9.75
CA TYR A 72 2.70 8.90 -9.65
C TYR A 72 2.24 9.43 -11.01
N PHE A 73 1.19 10.25 -11.00
CA PHE A 73 0.53 10.80 -12.19
C PHE A 73 0.46 12.32 -12.11
N ASP A 74 0.35 12.99 -13.25
CA ASP A 74 0.14 14.44 -13.33
C ASP A 74 -1.32 14.86 -13.04
N ALA A 75 -2.25 13.92 -13.22
CA ALA A 75 -3.69 14.11 -13.00
C ALA A 75 -4.29 12.92 -12.26
N PRO A 76 -5.53 13.00 -11.76
CA PRO A 76 -6.21 11.88 -11.14
C PRO A 76 -6.19 10.63 -12.03
N VAL A 77 -5.93 9.47 -11.41
CA VAL A 77 -5.85 8.19 -12.12
C VAL A 77 -7.18 7.89 -12.80
N GLY A 78 -7.17 7.88 -14.13
CA GLY A 78 -8.34 7.65 -14.96
C GLY A 78 -8.62 6.18 -15.21
N VAL A 79 -9.81 5.91 -15.74
CA VAL A 79 -10.27 4.55 -16.09
C VAL A 79 -9.33 3.87 -17.10
N THR A 80 -8.76 4.61 -18.05
CA THR A 80 -7.84 4.07 -19.06
C THR A 80 -6.63 3.39 -18.42
N PHE A 81 -6.02 4.01 -17.40
CA PHE A 81 -4.90 3.39 -16.68
C PHE A 81 -5.36 2.19 -15.85
N ILE A 82 -6.53 2.26 -15.21
CA ILE A 82 -7.07 1.15 -14.42
C ILE A 82 -7.34 -0.06 -15.33
N ASP A 83 -7.91 0.15 -16.51
CA ASP A 83 -8.14 -0.90 -17.51
C ASP A 83 -6.82 -1.52 -18.02
N PHE A 84 -5.81 -0.69 -18.34
CA PHE A 84 -4.47 -1.15 -18.69
C PHE A 84 -3.85 -2.00 -17.56
N PHE A 85 -3.93 -1.50 -16.32
CA PHE A 85 -3.41 -2.24 -15.17
C PHE A 85 -4.08 -3.60 -15.02
N GLU A 86 -5.40 -3.68 -15.13
CA GLU A 86 -6.15 -4.92 -14.90
C GLU A 86 -6.01 -5.94 -16.01
N ARG A 87 -5.99 -5.48 -17.27
CA ARG A 87 -5.99 -6.36 -18.43
C ARG A 87 -4.61 -6.80 -18.87
N GLU A 88 -3.60 -5.97 -18.66
CA GLU A 88 -2.27 -6.20 -19.19
C GLU A 88 -1.21 -6.29 -18.10
N LEU A 89 -1.08 -5.25 -17.26
CA LEU A 89 0.00 -5.17 -16.30
C LEU A 89 -0.16 -6.21 -15.16
N LYS A 90 -1.34 -6.32 -14.56
CA LYS A 90 -1.60 -7.26 -13.45
C LYS A 90 -1.40 -8.73 -13.84
N PRO A 91 -1.89 -9.24 -14.99
CA PRO A 91 -1.57 -10.59 -15.45
C PRO A 91 -0.08 -10.79 -15.68
N ALA A 92 0.59 -9.81 -16.31
CA ALA A 92 2.03 -9.88 -16.55
C ALA A 92 2.85 -9.93 -15.26
N LEU A 93 2.52 -9.09 -14.26
CA LEU A 93 3.12 -9.11 -12.92
C LEU A 93 2.94 -10.48 -12.26
N THR A 94 1.74 -11.03 -12.32
CA THR A 94 1.42 -12.35 -11.75
C THR A 94 2.25 -13.46 -12.41
N ASN A 95 2.38 -13.43 -13.73
CA ASN A 95 3.15 -14.42 -14.50
C ASN A 95 4.65 -14.41 -14.18
N VAL A 96 5.20 -13.29 -13.77
CA VAL A 96 6.60 -13.18 -13.34
C VAL A 96 6.77 -13.27 -11.81
N GLY A 97 5.76 -13.75 -11.09
CA GLY A 97 5.86 -14.08 -9.66
C GLY A 97 5.48 -12.96 -8.68
N ALA A 98 4.79 -11.90 -9.14
CA ALA A 98 4.27 -10.83 -8.30
C ALA A 98 2.73 -10.82 -8.26
N PRO A 99 2.08 -11.70 -7.49
CA PRO A 99 0.62 -11.70 -7.37
C PRO A 99 0.13 -10.38 -6.77
N VAL A 100 -0.80 -9.73 -7.43
CA VAL A 100 -1.38 -8.45 -6.96
C VAL A 100 -2.42 -8.73 -5.89
N LEU A 101 -2.14 -8.34 -4.66
CA LEU A 101 -3.02 -8.55 -3.48
C LEU A 101 -4.12 -7.50 -3.37
N ALA A 102 -3.78 -6.25 -3.67
CA ALA A 102 -4.70 -5.12 -3.60
C ALA A 102 -4.13 -3.94 -4.38
N TYR A 103 -5.01 -3.02 -4.80
CA TYR A 103 -4.59 -1.76 -5.42
C TYR A 103 -5.60 -0.63 -5.13
N PHE A 104 -5.05 0.57 -5.07
CA PHE A 104 -5.72 1.76 -4.56
C PHE A 104 -5.38 2.96 -5.43
N VAL A 105 -6.23 3.97 -5.37
CA VAL A 105 -6.00 5.30 -5.95
C VAL A 105 -6.10 6.37 -4.88
N THR A 106 -5.63 7.57 -5.15
CA THR A 106 -5.80 8.72 -4.27
C THR A 106 -7.27 8.91 -3.91
N GLU A 107 -7.53 9.08 -2.61
CA GLU A 107 -8.83 9.56 -2.12
C GLU A 107 -8.90 11.07 -2.27
N THR A 108 -9.85 11.56 -3.05
CA THR A 108 -10.00 12.98 -3.36
C THR A 108 -10.88 13.76 -2.38
N SER A 109 -11.52 13.07 -1.44
CA SER A 109 -12.30 13.73 -0.38
C SER A 109 -11.37 14.49 0.56
N ALA A 110 -11.81 15.64 1.04
CA ALA A 110 -11.06 16.44 2.01
C ALA A 110 -10.63 15.63 3.24
N ASN A 111 -9.46 15.93 3.78
CA ASN A 111 -8.99 15.34 5.03
C ASN A 111 -9.90 15.75 6.19
N THR A 112 -10.68 14.81 6.70
CA THR A 112 -11.64 15.04 7.80
C THR A 112 -11.02 14.97 9.20
N PHE A 113 -9.69 14.84 9.29
CA PHE A 113 -8.93 14.84 10.55
C PHE A 113 -7.62 15.62 10.38
N PRO A 114 -7.67 16.97 10.43
CA PRO A 114 -6.52 17.84 10.15
C PRO A 114 -5.33 17.64 11.10
N ALA A 115 -5.57 17.12 12.30
CA ALA A 115 -4.49 16.79 13.24
C ALA A 115 -3.56 15.66 12.76
N LEU A 116 -3.96 14.93 11.73
CA LEU A 116 -3.10 14.01 10.97
C LEU A 116 -3.02 14.53 9.53
N PRO A 117 -1.98 15.31 9.19
CA PRO A 117 -1.78 15.82 7.85
C PRO A 117 -1.73 14.70 6.81
N VAL A 118 -2.09 15.01 5.58
CA VAL A 118 -1.98 14.11 4.43
C VAL A 118 -1.35 14.87 3.27
N ARG A 119 -0.69 14.16 2.38
CA ARG A 119 -0.14 14.72 1.15
C ARG A 119 -1.30 15.03 0.21
N GLU A 120 -1.66 16.31 0.12
CA GLU A 120 -2.69 16.81 -0.78
C GLU A 120 -2.11 17.07 -2.17
N GLY A 121 -2.94 16.98 -3.21
CA GLY A 121 -2.54 17.21 -4.60
C GLY A 121 -1.71 16.08 -5.24
N GLU A 122 -1.50 14.98 -4.54
CA GLU A 122 -0.83 13.80 -5.11
C GLU A 122 -1.84 12.92 -5.83
N HIS A 123 -1.51 12.54 -7.05
CA HIS A 123 -2.28 11.58 -7.84
C HIS A 123 -1.48 10.29 -7.93
N VAL A 124 -1.90 9.28 -7.19
CA VAL A 124 -1.18 8.00 -7.13
C VAL A 124 -2.08 6.81 -7.40
N PHE A 125 -1.46 5.77 -7.95
CA PHE A 125 -1.95 4.41 -7.96
C PHE A 125 -0.97 3.57 -7.15
N VAL A 126 -1.46 2.86 -6.14
CA VAL A 126 -0.64 2.05 -5.24
C VAL A 126 -1.10 0.61 -5.32
N TRP A 127 -0.20 -0.31 -5.62
CA TRP A 127 -0.51 -1.72 -5.61
C TRP A 127 0.44 -2.50 -4.68
N PHE A 128 -0.03 -3.63 -4.20
CA PHE A 128 0.65 -4.45 -3.22
C PHE A 128 0.83 -5.86 -3.73
N SER A 129 2.01 -6.42 -3.46
CA SER A 129 2.37 -7.80 -3.72
C SER A 129 3.03 -8.43 -2.50
N ALA A 130 3.11 -9.76 -2.46
CA ALA A 130 3.85 -10.52 -1.46
C ALA A 130 4.84 -11.47 -2.13
N PHE A 131 5.99 -11.65 -1.50
CA PHE A 131 7.06 -12.53 -1.96
C PHE A 131 7.53 -13.38 -0.78
N GLY A 132 7.95 -14.62 -1.05
CA GLY A 132 8.49 -15.52 -0.04
C GLY A 132 9.85 -15.10 0.55
N GLY A 133 10.35 -13.93 0.18
CA GLY A 133 11.61 -13.34 0.66
C GLY A 133 12.23 -12.42 -0.38
N SER A 134 13.35 -11.78 -0.03
CA SER A 134 14.03 -10.82 -0.89
C SER A 134 14.53 -11.44 -2.21
N ALA A 135 15.01 -12.68 -2.20
CA ALA A 135 15.45 -13.36 -3.42
C ALA A 135 14.31 -13.51 -4.43
N LYS A 136 13.10 -13.87 -3.98
CA LYS A 136 11.94 -13.96 -4.87
C LYS A 136 11.52 -12.62 -5.44
N TYR A 137 11.69 -11.54 -4.69
CA TYR A 137 11.49 -10.20 -5.21
C TYR A 137 12.53 -9.83 -6.27
N GLU A 138 13.79 -10.20 -6.08
CA GLU A 138 14.88 -9.95 -7.05
C GLU A 138 14.68 -10.75 -8.35
N ASP A 139 14.26 -12.01 -8.25
CA ASP A 139 13.85 -12.83 -9.40
C ASP A 139 12.72 -12.13 -10.20
N PHE A 140 11.69 -11.66 -9.49
CA PHE A 140 10.59 -10.88 -10.08
C PHE A 140 11.10 -9.61 -10.77
N ALA A 141 11.90 -8.79 -10.07
CA ALA A 141 12.38 -7.51 -10.59
C ALA A 141 13.21 -7.73 -11.89
N THR A 142 14.04 -8.77 -11.92
CA THR A 142 14.81 -9.16 -13.10
C THR A 142 13.90 -9.61 -14.24
N GLY A 143 12.94 -10.46 -13.97
CA GLY A 143 11.99 -10.96 -14.98
C GLY A 143 11.09 -9.84 -15.54
N PHE A 144 10.65 -8.91 -14.69
CA PHE A 144 9.82 -7.79 -15.14
C PHE A 144 10.61 -6.77 -15.96
N ALA A 145 11.89 -6.55 -15.65
CA ALA A 145 12.75 -5.67 -16.43
C ALA A 145 12.93 -6.12 -17.90
N GLN A 146 12.71 -7.41 -18.19
CA GLN A 146 12.76 -7.95 -19.56
C GLN A 146 11.48 -7.65 -20.38
N ARG A 147 10.42 -7.14 -19.73
CA ARG A 147 9.16 -6.77 -20.37
C ARG A 147 9.18 -5.30 -20.82
N ALA A 148 10.10 -4.99 -21.76
CA ALA A 148 10.31 -3.65 -22.28
C ALA A 148 9.04 -3.05 -22.92
N ASP A 149 8.18 -3.88 -23.51
CA ASP A 149 6.88 -3.54 -24.06
C ASP A 149 5.97 -2.89 -23.01
N LEU A 150 5.75 -3.60 -21.91
CA LEU A 150 4.91 -3.11 -20.81
C LEU A 150 5.55 -1.95 -20.03
N ALA A 151 6.88 -1.99 -19.88
CA ALA A 151 7.59 -0.90 -19.21
C ALA A 151 7.48 0.42 -20.00
N GLY A 152 7.55 0.37 -21.32
CA GLY A 152 7.38 1.54 -22.18
C GLY A 152 5.98 2.14 -22.07
N GLU A 153 4.94 1.30 -22.15
CA GLU A 153 3.55 1.73 -22.01
C GLU A 153 3.28 2.27 -20.60
N LEU A 154 3.68 1.56 -19.55
CA LEU A 154 3.56 2.02 -18.17
C LEU A 154 4.19 3.40 -18.00
N ASN A 155 5.43 3.59 -18.46
CA ASN A 155 6.14 4.86 -18.32
C ASN A 155 5.44 6.03 -19.00
N SER A 156 4.65 5.79 -20.07
CA SER A 156 3.87 6.84 -20.74
C SER A 156 2.78 7.47 -19.86
N TYR A 157 2.32 6.75 -18.85
CA TYR A 157 1.34 7.23 -17.87
C TYR A 157 1.97 7.95 -16.68
N LEU A 158 3.24 7.68 -16.37
CA LEU A 158 3.86 8.07 -15.12
C LEU A 158 4.52 9.44 -15.17
N LYS A 159 4.26 10.27 -14.17
CA LYS A 159 4.95 11.54 -13.94
C LYS A 159 6.43 11.37 -13.59
N ARG A 160 6.76 10.30 -12.88
CA ARG A 160 8.11 9.98 -12.40
C ARG A 160 8.27 8.49 -12.12
N SER A 161 9.50 8.05 -11.93
CA SER A 161 9.80 6.65 -11.56
C SER A 161 8.98 6.19 -10.36
N PRO A 162 8.52 4.93 -10.35
CA PRO A 162 7.81 4.34 -9.24
C PRO A 162 8.60 4.38 -7.94
N GLN A 163 7.91 4.60 -6.82
CA GLN A 163 8.49 4.39 -5.49
C GLN A 163 8.16 2.97 -5.03
N ILE A 164 9.16 2.26 -4.54
CA ILE A 164 9.04 0.88 -4.06
C ILE A 164 9.33 0.84 -2.57
N LEU A 165 8.39 0.35 -1.78
CA LEU A 165 8.53 0.17 -0.34
C LEU A 165 8.51 -1.32 -0.03
N LYS A 166 9.61 -1.85 0.52
CA LYS A 166 9.70 -3.22 1.04
C LYS A 166 9.28 -3.23 2.51
N LEU A 167 8.30 -4.04 2.85
CA LEU A 167 7.64 -4.07 4.14
C LEU A 167 7.79 -5.46 4.76
N SER A 168 8.15 -5.53 6.04
CA SER A 168 8.16 -6.77 6.82
C SER A 168 6.89 -6.87 7.65
N ALA A 169 6.30 -8.07 7.70
CA ALA A 169 5.16 -8.32 8.55
C ALA A 169 5.60 -8.30 10.02
N THR A 170 4.84 -7.61 10.87
CA THR A 170 5.00 -7.73 12.33
C THR A 170 4.30 -9.00 12.83
N ALA A 171 4.60 -9.43 14.05
CA ALA A 171 3.96 -10.60 14.67
C ALA A 171 2.41 -10.52 14.67
N ARG A 172 1.84 -9.32 14.58
CA ARG A 172 0.39 -9.08 14.56
C ARG A 172 -0.18 -8.64 13.21
N SER A 173 0.63 -8.64 12.17
CA SER A 173 0.15 -8.35 10.82
C SER A 173 -0.87 -9.40 10.38
N ARG A 174 -1.92 -8.95 9.69
CA ARG A 174 -2.87 -9.84 9.02
C ARG A 174 -2.38 -10.29 7.66
N LEU A 175 -1.65 -9.42 6.98
CA LEU A 175 -0.88 -9.82 5.82
C LEU A 175 0.31 -10.62 6.32
N ARG A 176 0.39 -11.88 5.90
CA ARG A 176 1.49 -12.76 6.20
C ARG A 176 2.00 -13.32 4.89
N GLY A 177 3.30 -13.59 4.82
CA GLY A 177 3.88 -14.22 3.66
C GLY A 177 3.19 -15.55 3.37
N MET A 178 3.01 -15.81 2.09
CA MET A 178 2.55 -17.11 1.57
C MET A 178 3.68 -18.12 1.67
#